data_3d826e0c3d383b9dad653907f2f0e9ed
#
_entry.id   3d826e0c3d383b9dad653907f2f0e9ed
#
_cell.length_a   1.000
_cell.length_b   1.000
_cell.length_c   1.000
_cell.angle_alpha   90.00
_cell.angle_beta   90.00
_cell.angle_gamma   90.00
#
_symmetry.space_group_name_H-M   'P 1'
#
loop_
_entity.id
_entity.type
_entity.pdbx_description
1 polymer ?
#
loop_
_entity_poly.entity_id
_entity_poly.type
_entity_poly.pdbx_seq_one_letter_code
_entity_poly.pdbx_strand_id
1 'polypeptide(L)'
;MRSLRLVALAALCCAAAGCFDEPTPAYKTVPAEARVYLKEMSLADLKGKVDVLKAEVVDYLNLDRNQLTNVDEVASLAGLKWLRLNDNRLSSLPDLKALASLRRIYLRNNRFASVPEQLKDLPALTDVDLSGNPIKEVPEWLAEKTGLKNLSFSRTQIKRLPKNLDAWKTLKSLQLGDLGLSAEEMARIRKALPDVAIVF
;
A
#
# COMPACT_ATOMS: atom_id res chain seq x y z
N MET A 1 13.13 7.58 -29.26
CA MET A 1 13.62 6.18 -29.39
C MET A 1 14.15 5.55 -28.08
N ARG A 2 14.17 6.24 -26.92
CA ARG A 2 14.61 5.68 -25.62
C ARG A 2 13.45 5.11 -24.76
N SER A 3 12.22 5.58 -24.97
CA SER A 3 11.04 5.11 -24.22
C SER A 3 10.64 3.66 -24.53
N LEU A 4 10.86 3.19 -25.77
CA LEU A 4 10.52 1.81 -26.14
C LEU A 4 11.35 0.73 -25.42
N ARG A 5 12.56 1.05 -24.94
CA ARG A 5 13.43 0.07 -24.27
C ARG A 5 13.01 -0.25 -22.84
N LEU A 6 12.39 0.70 -22.13
CA LEU A 6 11.94 0.47 -20.73
C LEU A 6 10.63 -0.32 -20.69
N VAL A 7 9.72 -0.05 -21.61
CA VAL A 7 8.48 -0.83 -21.78
C VAL A 7 8.79 -2.27 -22.20
N ALA A 8 9.82 -2.47 -23.04
CA ALA A 8 10.24 -3.81 -23.47
C ALA A 8 10.89 -4.63 -22.35
N LEU A 9 11.62 -4.00 -21.39
CA LEU A 9 12.20 -4.72 -20.26
C LEU A 9 11.13 -5.16 -19.25
N ALA A 10 10.07 -4.35 -19.06
CA ALA A 10 8.93 -4.70 -18.23
C ALA A 10 8.08 -5.84 -18.82
N ALA A 11 7.98 -5.92 -20.14
CA ALA A 11 7.20 -6.95 -20.82
C ALA A 11 7.92 -8.33 -20.84
N LEU A 12 9.25 -8.37 -20.77
CA LEU A 12 9.99 -9.63 -20.82
C LEU A 12 9.94 -10.42 -19.50
N CYS A 13 9.71 -9.75 -18.35
CA CYS A 13 9.56 -10.43 -17.05
C CYS A 13 8.21 -11.12 -16.84
N CYS A 14 7.18 -10.80 -17.63
CA CYS A 14 5.84 -11.39 -17.49
C CYS A 14 5.69 -12.79 -18.12
N ALA A 15 6.65 -13.25 -18.94
CA ALA A 15 6.50 -14.49 -19.69
C ALA A 15 6.96 -15.77 -18.96
N ALA A 16 7.63 -15.67 -17.80
CA ALA A 16 8.30 -16.80 -17.16
C ALA A 16 7.77 -17.21 -15.77
N ALA A 17 6.85 -16.49 -15.18
CA ALA A 17 6.25 -16.88 -13.91
C ALA A 17 4.75 -16.66 -13.97
N GLY A 18 3.97 -17.73 -13.71
CA GLY A 18 2.51 -17.67 -13.69
C GLY A 18 2.02 -16.51 -12.81
N CYS A 19 1.60 -15.44 -13.48
CA CYS A 19 0.97 -14.31 -12.83
C CYS A 19 -0.36 -14.81 -12.27
N PHE A 20 -0.41 -15.06 -10.97
CA PHE A 20 -1.67 -15.22 -10.28
C PHE A 20 -2.46 -13.92 -10.39
N ASP A 21 -3.68 -14.06 -10.88
CA ASP A 21 -4.67 -13.03 -11.11
C ASP A 21 -4.72 -12.00 -10.00
N GLU A 22 -4.46 -10.76 -10.36
CA GLU A 22 -4.91 -9.63 -9.59
C GLU A 22 -6.25 -9.15 -10.13
N PRO A 23 -7.34 -9.51 -9.48
CA PRO A 23 -8.62 -8.94 -9.84
C PRO A 23 -8.77 -7.58 -9.18
N THR A 24 -8.11 -6.56 -9.71
CA THR A 24 -8.48 -5.19 -9.34
C THR A 24 -8.89 -4.43 -10.58
N PRO A 25 -10.23 -4.26 -10.77
CA PRO A 25 -10.77 -3.56 -11.93
C PRO A 25 -10.21 -2.15 -12.12
N ALA A 26 -9.66 -1.59 -11.06
CA ALA A 26 -9.27 -0.18 -11.06
C ALA A 26 -7.89 0.11 -11.69
N TYR A 27 -6.93 -0.85 -11.73
CA TYR A 27 -5.66 -0.57 -12.42
C TYR A 27 -5.81 -0.54 -13.96
N LYS A 28 -6.87 -1.12 -14.48
CA LYS A 28 -7.20 -1.03 -15.92
C LYS A 28 -7.50 0.40 -16.38
N THR A 29 -7.75 1.33 -15.46
CA THR A 29 -7.99 2.73 -15.77
C THR A 29 -6.73 3.56 -15.91
N VAL A 30 -5.56 3.05 -15.46
CA VAL A 30 -4.27 3.71 -15.65
C VAL A 30 -3.75 3.37 -17.04
N PRO A 31 -3.38 4.35 -17.89
CA PRO A 31 -2.78 4.09 -19.20
C PRO A 31 -1.56 3.18 -19.08
N ALA A 32 -1.36 2.28 -20.05
CA ALA A 32 -0.30 1.29 -20.00
C ALA A 32 1.10 1.93 -19.92
N GLU A 33 1.28 3.05 -20.59
CA GLU A 33 2.50 3.86 -20.59
C GLU A 33 2.84 4.50 -19.25
N ALA A 34 1.82 4.72 -18.41
CA ALA A 34 1.98 5.28 -17.07
C ALA A 34 2.18 4.22 -15.96
N ARG A 35 2.37 2.95 -16.33
CA ARG A 35 2.56 1.83 -15.41
C ARG A 35 4.00 1.35 -15.46
N VAL A 36 4.65 1.30 -14.29
CA VAL A 36 6.00 0.76 -14.16
C VAL A 36 5.98 -0.47 -13.26
N TYR A 37 6.54 -1.56 -13.77
CA TYR A 37 6.65 -2.84 -13.09
C TYR A 37 8.13 -3.18 -12.86
N LEU A 38 8.58 -3.07 -11.61
CA LEU A 38 9.90 -3.45 -11.15
C LEU A 38 9.81 -4.58 -10.09
N LYS A 39 8.80 -5.41 -10.23
CA LYS A 39 8.51 -6.53 -9.34
C LYS A 39 9.54 -7.65 -9.54
N GLU A 40 9.93 -8.31 -8.44
CA GLU A 40 10.80 -9.50 -8.47
C GLU A 40 12.18 -9.29 -9.10
N MET A 41 12.71 -8.07 -9.06
CA MET A 41 14.01 -7.73 -9.66
C MET A 41 15.19 -7.83 -8.68
N SER A 42 14.96 -8.37 -7.48
CA SER A 42 15.96 -8.47 -6.40
C SER A 42 16.60 -7.12 -6.05
N LEU A 43 15.84 -6.02 -6.18
CA LEU A 43 16.34 -4.68 -5.91
C LEU A 43 16.62 -4.50 -4.42
N ALA A 44 17.83 -4.06 -4.08
CA ALA A 44 18.21 -3.65 -2.74
C ALA A 44 17.94 -2.16 -2.49
N ASP A 45 17.99 -1.34 -3.55
CA ASP A 45 17.71 0.09 -3.57
C ASP A 45 17.17 0.56 -4.94
N LEU A 46 16.80 1.83 -5.03
CA LEU A 46 16.30 2.46 -6.26
C LEU A 46 17.30 3.43 -6.88
N LYS A 47 18.55 3.47 -6.40
CA LYS A 47 19.58 4.38 -6.90
C LYS A 47 19.77 4.25 -8.41
N GLY A 48 19.80 5.38 -9.11
CA GLY A 48 19.95 5.46 -10.56
C GLY A 48 18.76 4.94 -11.39
N LYS A 49 17.69 4.44 -10.73
CA LYS A 49 16.47 3.99 -11.42
C LYS A 49 15.41 5.09 -11.48
N VAL A 50 15.40 5.97 -10.52
CA VAL A 50 14.39 7.03 -10.38
C VAL A 50 14.55 8.14 -11.41
N ASP A 51 15.76 8.45 -11.87
CA ASP A 51 15.93 9.45 -12.93
C ASP A 51 15.23 9.03 -14.23
N VAL A 52 15.16 7.73 -14.47
CA VAL A 52 14.38 7.15 -15.57
C VAL A 52 12.88 7.27 -15.29
N LEU A 53 12.45 7.04 -14.05
CA LEU A 53 11.05 7.13 -13.63
C LEU A 53 10.54 8.58 -13.60
N LYS A 54 11.40 9.55 -13.29
CA LYS A 54 11.07 10.99 -13.30
C LYS A 54 10.86 11.55 -14.70
N ALA A 55 11.50 10.95 -15.71
CA ALA A 55 11.35 11.34 -17.10
C ALA A 55 9.99 10.93 -17.70
N GLU A 56 9.28 10.05 -17.03
CA GLU A 56 8.00 9.49 -17.45
C GLU A 56 6.89 9.90 -16.50
N VAL A 57 5.66 9.98 -16.99
CA VAL A 57 4.49 10.16 -16.12
C VAL A 57 4.16 8.81 -15.50
N VAL A 58 4.53 8.61 -14.23
CA VAL A 58 4.28 7.35 -13.52
C VAL A 58 3.07 7.50 -12.60
N ASP A 59 1.96 6.89 -12.98
CA ASP A 59 0.74 6.82 -12.17
C ASP A 59 0.70 5.56 -11.28
N TYR A 60 1.32 4.47 -11.73
CA TYR A 60 1.37 3.18 -11.06
C TYR A 60 2.80 2.65 -11.00
N LEU A 61 3.29 2.37 -9.79
CA LEU A 61 4.60 1.77 -9.57
C LEU A 61 4.46 0.48 -8.76
N ASN A 62 4.93 -0.63 -9.33
CA ASN A 62 4.98 -1.92 -8.65
C ASN A 62 6.44 -2.30 -8.35
N LEU A 63 6.75 -2.36 -7.06
CA LEU A 63 8.03 -2.75 -6.48
C LEU A 63 7.92 -3.99 -5.59
N ASP A 64 6.84 -4.77 -5.74
CA ASP A 64 6.60 -5.97 -4.94
C ASP A 64 7.75 -6.97 -5.07
N ARG A 65 7.96 -7.77 -4.01
CA ARG A 65 8.90 -8.90 -3.97
C ARG A 65 10.33 -8.51 -4.35
N ASN A 66 10.83 -7.47 -3.70
CA ASN A 66 12.22 -7.04 -3.78
C ASN A 66 12.89 -7.15 -2.40
N GLN A 67 14.06 -6.57 -2.23
CA GLN A 67 14.81 -6.56 -0.98
C GLN A 67 14.98 -5.14 -0.43
N LEU A 68 14.06 -4.23 -0.79
CA LEU A 68 14.14 -2.82 -0.47
C LEU A 68 14.09 -2.59 1.04
N THR A 69 15.03 -1.82 1.55
CA THR A 69 15.08 -1.36 2.95
C THR A 69 14.69 0.12 3.07
N ASN A 70 14.81 0.88 1.98
CA ASN A 70 14.30 2.23 1.86
C ASN A 70 13.74 2.49 0.45
N VAL A 71 13.00 3.57 0.28
CA VAL A 71 12.38 3.99 -0.99
C VAL A 71 12.34 5.52 -1.09
N ASP A 72 13.40 6.17 -0.63
CA ASP A 72 13.47 7.64 -0.54
C ASP A 72 13.22 8.31 -1.90
N GLU A 73 13.66 7.68 -2.97
CA GLU A 73 13.51 8.19 -4.33
C GLU A 73 12.05 8.27 -4.78
N VAL A 74 11.16 7.42 -4.24
CA VAL A 74 9.74 7.41 -4.59
C VAL A 74 9.06 8.74 -4.22
N ALA A 75 9.55 9.42 -3.19
CA ALA A 75 9.03 10.70 -2.74
C ALA A 75 9.03 11.79 -3.83
N SER A 76 9.85 11.64 -4.86
CA SER A 76 9.94 12.58 -5.97
C SER A 76 8.92 12.36 -7.10
N LEU A 77 8.11 11.29 -7.04
CA LEU A 77 7.15 10.91 -8.09
C LEU A 77 5.77 11.52 -7.81
N ALA A 78 5.65 12.84 -7.86
CA ALA A 78 4.47 13.61 -7.43
C ALA A 78 3.15 13.20 -8.10
N GLY A 79 3.19 12.66 -9.33
CA GLY A 79 2.01 12.17 -10.07
C GLY A 79 1.50 10.80 -9.63
N LEU A 80 2.23 10.10 -8.75
CA LEU A 80 1.95 8.72 -8.41
C LEU A 80 0.59 8.57 -7.73
N LYS A 81 -0.24 7.65 -8.24
CA LYS A 81 -1.57 7.32 -7.72
C LYS A 81 -1.59 5.97 -6.99
N TRP A 82 -0.73 5.04 -7.40
CA TRP A 82 -0.65 3.70 -6.84
C TRP A 82 0.79 3.29 -6.61
N LEU A 83 1.08 2.85 -5.38
CA LEU A 83 2.39 2.36 -4.97
C LEU A 83 2.26 0.98 -4.36
N ARG A 84 2.95 0.00 -4.93
CA ARG A 84 3.04 -1.34 -4.39
C ARG A 84 4.45 -1.64 -3.92
N LEU A 85 4.57 -2.02 -2.68
CA LEU A 85 5.81 -2.29 -1.96
C LEU A 85 5.71 -3.59 -1.14
N ASN A 86 4.79 -4.49 -1.52
CA ASN A 86 4.58 -5.73 -0.78
C ASN A 86 5.84 -6.60 -0.81
N ASP A 87 6.02 -7.43 0.22
CA ASP A 87 7.08 -8.42 0.29
C ASP A 87 8.47 -7.80 0.11
N ASN A 88 8.77 -6.77 0.91
CA ASN A 88 10.06 -6.09 1.00
C ASN A 88 10.61 -6.12 2.45
N ARG A 89 11.62 -5.31 2.75
CA ARG A 89 12.27 -5.23 4.07
C ARG A 89 12.13 -3.83 4.70
N LEU A 90 11.09 -3.08 4.31
CA LEU A 90 10.87 -1.72 4.76
C LEU A 90 10.45 -1.67 6.23
N SER A 91 11.05 -0.78 7.00
CA SER A 91 10.65 -0.47 8.39
C SER A 91 10.16 0.97 8.56
N SER A 92 10.39 1.82 7.56
CA SER A 92 9.96 3.23 7.52
C SER A 92 9.64 3.64 6.08
N LEU A 93 8.94 4.77 5.94
CA LEU A 93 8.71 5.44 4.66
C LEU A 93 9.40 6.82 4.68
N PRO A 94 9.82 7.34 3.51
CA PRO A 94 10.26 8.73 3.39
C PRO A 94 9.10 9.72 3.60
N ASP A 95 9.38 11.01 3.63
CA ASP A 95 8.33 12.03 3.54
C ASP A 95 7.59 11.90 2.19
N LEU A 96 6.29 11.62 2.26
CA LEU A 96 5.44 11.38 1.09
C LEU A 96 4.53 12.59 0.75
N LYS A 97 4.71 13.75 1.38
CA LYS A 97 3.83 14.93 1.19
C LYS A 97 3.70 15.37 -0.25
N ALA A 98 4.76 15.19 -1.06
CA ALA A 98 4.72 15.49 -2.49
C ALA A 98 3.76 14.56 -3.28
N LEU A 99 3.40 13.39 -2.73
CA LEU A 99 2.51 12.42 -3.38
C LEU A 99 1.03 12.72 -3.10
N ALA A 100 0.60 13.98 -3.26
CA ALA A 100 -0.77 14.40 -2.95
C ALA A 100 -1.85 13.64 -3.74
N SER A 101 -1.50 13.04 -4.87
CA SER A 101 -2.41 12.24 -5.71
C SER A 101 -2.45 10.76 -5.32
N LEU A 102 -1.63 10.30 -4.34
CA LEU A 102 -1.52 8.89 -3.98
C LEU A 102 -2.82 8.40 -3.34
N ARG A 103 -3.46 7.44 -4.01
CA ARG A 103 -4.74 6.85 -3.58
C ARG A 103 -4.58 5.49 -2.94
N ARG A 104 -3.58 4.71 -3.37
CA ARG A 104 -3.39 3.33 -2.92
C ARG A 104 -1.94 3.06 -2.57
N ILE A 105 -1.73 2.52 -1.39
CA ILE A 105 -0.43 2.08 -0.93
C ILE A 105 -0.52 0.67 -0.34
N TYR A 106 0.31 -0.23 -0.85
CA TYR A 106 0.36 -1.62 -0.42
C TYR A 106 1.73 -1.92 0.17
N LEU A 107 1.75 -2.22 1.47
CA LEU A 107 2.94 -2.39 2.31
C LEU A 107 2.98 -3.77 2.99
N ARG A 108 2.20 -4.72 2.46
CA ARG A 108 2.08 -6.06 3.03
C ARG A 108 3.43 -6.75 3.16
N ASN A 109 3.59 -7.56 4.23
CA ASN A 109 4.79 -8.36 4.48
C ASN A 109 6.08 -7.53 4.44
N ASN A 110 6.13 -6.49 5.26
CA ASN A 110 7.31 -5.67 5.52
C ASN A 110 7.69 -5.73 7.02
N ARG A 111 8.46 -4.78 7.50
CA ARG A 111 8.99 -4.75 8.89
C ARG A 111 8.49 -3.54 9.69
N PHE A 112 7.33 -2.98 9.35
CA PHE A 112 6.76 -1.85 10.08
C PHE A 112 6.32 -2.29 11.48
N ALA A 113 6.94 -1.72 12.52
CA ALA A 113 6.55 -1.95 13.91
C ALA A 113 5.37 -1.06 14.36
N SER A 114 5.11 0.01 13.62
CA SER A 114 3.98 0.93 13.79
C SER A 114 3.41 1.32 12.43
N VAL A 115 2.20 1.89 12.42
CA VAL A 115 1.62 2.49 11.21
C VAL A 115 2.47 3.71 10.83
N PRO A 116 2.97 3.78 9.57
CA PRO A 116 3.80 4.92 9.15
C PRO A 116 3.05 6.25 9.23
N GLU A 117 3.58 7.22 9.99
CA GLU A 117 2.94 8.53 10.16
C GLU A 117 2.84 9.33 8.85
N GLN A 118 3.74 9.06 7.89
CA GLN A 118 3.72 9.68 6.56
C GLN A 118 2.38 9.48 5.82
N LEU A 119 1.62 8.43 6.18
CA LEU A 119 0.29 8.19 5.60
C LEU A 119 -0.75 9.23 6.07
N LYS A 120 -0.49 9.93 7.18
CA LYS A 120 -1.37 10.98 7.71
C LYS A 120 -1.52 12.12 6.71
N ASP A 121 -0.42 12.52 6.09
CA ASP A 121 -0.32 13.70 5.21
C ASP A 121 -0.78 13.43 3.76
N LEU A 122 -1.31 12.25 3.45
CA LEU A 122 -1.78 11.89 2.11
C LEU A 122 -3.29 12.14 1.97
N PRO A 123 -3.72 13.25 1.36
CA PRO A 123 -5.13 13.66 1.37
C PRO A 123 -6.02 12.77 0.48
N ALA A 124 -5.48 12.19 -0.58
CA ALA A 124 -6.24 11.40 -1.54
C ALA A 124 -6.28 9.90 -1.20
N LEU A 125 -5.68 9.48 -0.07
CA LEU A 125 -5.48 8.07 0.26
C LEU A 125 -6.81 7.37 0.55
N THR A 126 -7.08 6.29 -0.17
CA THR A 126 -8.31 5.49 -0.07
C THR A 126 -8.06 4.04 0.33
N ASP A 127 -6.93 3.47 -0.08
CA ASP A 127 -6.64 2.05 0.12
C ASP A 127 -5.27 1.87 0.77
N VAL A 128 -5.24 1.18 1.90
CA VAL A 128 -4.01 0.90 2.66
C VAL A 128 -3.97 -0.57 3.04
N ASP A 129 -2.91 -1.26 2.65
CA ASP A 129 -2.64 -2.63 3.11
C ASP A 129 -1.35 -2.66 3.93
N LEU A 130 -1.48 -2.93 5.21
CA LEU A 130 -0.40 -3.07 6.19
C LEU A 130 -0.30 -4.51 6.73
N SER A 131 -0.99 -5.45 6.09
CA SER A 131 -1.02 -6.84 6.55
C SER A 131 0.38 -7.47 6.61
N GLY A 132 0.55 -8.44 7.52
CA GLY A 132 1.82 -9.16 7.68
C GLY A 132 2.98 -8.31 8.20
N ASN A 133 2.72 -7.19 8.88
CA ASN A 133 3.72 -6.36 9.55
C ASN A 133 3.64 -6.55 11.09
N PRO A 134 4.73 -6.37 11.85
CA PRO A 134 4.73 -6.50 13.31
C PRO A 134 4.11 -5.30 14.03
N ILE A 135 3.05 -4.69 13.47
CA ILE A 135 2.33 -3.55 14.03
C ILE A 135 1.52 -4.02 15.24
N LYS A 136 1.63 -3.30 16.36
CA LYS A 136 0.95 -3.63 17.62
C LYS A 136 -0.27 -2.77 17.90
N GLU A 137 -0.29 -1.54 17.37
CA GLU A 137 -1.32 -0.55 17.66
C GLU A 137 -1.73 0.21 16.42
N VAL A 138 -2.99 0.59 16.36
CA VAL A 138 -3.51 1.52 15.34
C VAL A 138 -3.56 2.91 15.99
N PRO A 139 -2.86 3.91 15.44
CA PRO A 139 -2.87 5.26 16.01
C PRO A 139 -4.24 5.94 15.81
N GLU A 140 -4.63 6.78 16.74
CA GLU A 140 -5.92 7.51 16.72
C GLU A 140 -6.09 8.32 15.41
N TRP A 141 -5.03 8.98 14.94
CA TRP A 141 -5.11 9.78 13.71
C TRP A 141 -5.57 8.94 12.48
N LEU A 142 -5.25 7.64 12.44
CA LEU A 142 -5.70 6.78 11.34
C LEU A 142 -7.19 6.43 11.48
N ALA A 143 -7.67 6.29 12.71
CA ALA A 143 -9.10 6.09 12.98
C ALA A 143 -9.93 7.36 12.72
N GLU A 144 -9.30 8.53 12.75
CA GLU A 144 -9.90 9.82 12.41
C GLU A 144 -9.79 10.16 10.91
N LYS A 145 -8.92 9.45 10.17
CA LYS A 145 -8.69 9.73 8.76
C LYS A 145 -9.91 9.40 7.93
N THR A 146 -10.48 10.43 7.33
CA THR A 146 -11.61 10.32 6.39
C THR A 146 -11.16 9.89 4.99
N GLY A 147 -12.11 9.42 4.17
CA GLY A 147 -11.86 9.07 2.77
C GLY A 147 -11.30 7.68 2.52
N LEU A 148 -10.87 6.95 3.56
CA LEU A 148 -10.45 5.56 3.43
C LEU A 148 -11.63 4.69 2.96
N LYS A 149 -11.32 3.72 2.09
CA LYS A 149 -12.28 2.76 1.53
C LYS A 149 -11.90 1.32 1.87
N ASN A 150 -10.64 0.99 1.76
CA ASN A 150 -10.15 -0.35 2.06
C ASN A 150 -8.94 -0.28 2.98
N LEU A 151 -9.00 -1.02 4.08
CA LEU A 151 -7.94 -1.04 5.10
C LEU A 151 -7.67 -2.47 5.53
N SER A 152 -6.40 -2.88 5.53
CA SER A 152 -5.99 -4.21 5.94
C SER A 152 -4.89 -4.18 6.98
N PHE A 153 -5.12 -4.92 8.08
CA PHE A 153 -4.16 -5.20 9.16
C PHE A 153 -4.01 -6.70 9.41
N SER A 154 -4.53 -7.56 8.52
CA SER A 154 -4.45 -9.02 8.73
C SER A 154 -3.02 -9.47 9.04
N ARG A 155 -2.87 -10.44 9.94
CA ARG A 155 -1.57 -10.98 10.34
C ARG A 155 -0.61 -9.92 10.90
N THR A 156 -1.13 -8.94 11.63
CA THR A 156 -0.36 -8.03 12.47
C THR A 156 -0.43 -8.46 13.94
N GLN A 157 0.14 -7.69 14.86
CA GLN A 157 0.13 -7.97 16.31
C GLN A 157 -0.90 -7.12 17.05
N ILE A 158 -1.81 -6.44 16.36
CA ILE A 158 -2.85 -5.60 16.92
C ILE A 158 -3.82 -6.44 17.74
N LYS A 159 -4.09 -6.04 18.99
CA LYS A 159 -5.04 -6.71 19.88
C LYS A 159 -6.30 -5.89 20.13
N ARG A 160 -6.26 -4.61 19.79
CA ARG A 160 -7.37 -3.70 19.98
C ARG A 160 -7.32 -2.55 18.97
N LEU A 161 -8.48 -2.14 18.48
CA LEU A 161 -8.61 -0.96 17.64
C LEU A 161 -8.87 0.28 18.49
N PRO A 162 -8.65 1.51 17.98
CA PRO A 162 -9.01 2.75 18.65
C PRO A 162 -10.46 2.76 19.15
N LYS A 163 -10.74 3.57 20.15
CA LYS A 163 -12.09 3.64 20.75
C LYS A 163 -13.10 4.22 19.78
N ASN A 164 -12.73 5.32 19.09
CA ASN A 164 -13.56 5.97 18.09
C ASN A 164 -13.23 5.41 16.70
N LEU A 165 -14.25 4.89 16.01
CA LEU A 165 -14.15 4.36 14.65
C LEU A 165 -15.12 5.10 13.69
N ASP A 166 -15.62 6.27 14.05
CA ASP A 166 -16.67 6.95 13.29
C ASP A 166 -16.26 7.27 11.85
N ALA A 167 -15.02 7.69 11.63
CA ALA A 167 -14.52 7.95 10.28
C ALA A 167 -14.42 6.67 9.42
N TRP A 168 -14.33 5.49 10.05
CA TRP A 168 -14.28 4.21 9.35
C TRP A 168 -15.65 3.65 8.96
N LYS A 169 -16.76 4.26 9.35
CA LYS A 169 -18.11 3.91 8.87
C LYS A 169 -18.25 4.03 7.35
N THR A 170 -17.37 4.78 6.70
CA THR A 170 -17.32 4.93 5.24
C THR A 170 -16.42 3.91 4.54
N LEU A 171 -15.76 3.02 5.28
CA LEU A 171 -14.99 1.92 4.69
C LEU A 171 -15.92 0.98 3.91
N LYS A 172 -15.40 0.46 2.82
CA LYS A 172 -16.00 -0.66 2.09
C LYS A 172 -15.56 -1.99 2.70
N SER A 173 -14.29 -2.08 3.09
CA SER A 173 -13.70 -3.30 3.63
C SER A 173 -12.66 -3.01 4.72
N LEU A 174 -12.72 -3.80 5.79
CA LEU A 174 -11.75 -3.83 6.87
C LEU A 174 -11.29 -5.27 7.09
N GLN A 175 -10.01 -5.54 6.82
CA GLN A 175 -9.41 -6.87 6.95
C GLN A 175 -8.62 -6.97 8.26
N LEU A 176 -9.06 -7.84 9.16
CA LEU A 176 -8.51 -8.07 10.51
C LEU A 176 -8.18 -9.56 10.73
N GLY A 177 -8.05 -10.33 9.66
CA GLY A 177 -7.78 -11.77 9.75
C GLY A 177 -6.48 -12.09 10.50
N ASP A 178 -6.49 -13.15 11.29
CA ASP A 178 -5.33 -13.67 12.01
C ASP A 178 -4.71 -12.69 13.03
N LEU A 179 -5.51 -11.76 13.61
CA LEU A 179 -5.06 -10.89 14.70
C LEU A 179 -5.14 -11.54 16.09
N GLY A 180 -5.98 -12.55 16.25
CA GLY A 180 -6.31 -13.13 17.54
C GLY A 180 -7.00 -12.12 18.47
N LEU A 181 -7.97 -11.36 17.93
CA LEU A 181 -8.82 -10.47 18.71
C LEU A 181 -9.72 -11.25 19.66
N SER A 182 -10.03 -10.67 20.82
CA SER A 182 -11.02 -11.26 21.74
C SER A 182 -12.43 -11.19 21.14
N ALA A 183 -13.32 -12.07 21.61
CA ALA A 183 -14.72 -12.08 21.18
C ALA A 183 -15.42 -10.74 21.49
N GLU A 184 -15.07 -10.12 22.63
CA GLU A 184 -15.62 -8.82 23.04
C GLU A 184 -15.15 -7.71 22.09
N GLU A 185 -13.88 -7.74 21.68
CA GLU A 185 -13.35 -6.74 20.75
C GLU A 185 -13.97 -6.90 19.36
N MET A 186 -14.11 -8.14 18.86
CA MET A 186 -14.81 -8.39 17.59
C MET A 186 -16.25 -7.91 17.63
N ALA A 187 -16.97 -8.18 18.74
CA ALA A 187 -18.35 -7.71 18.93
C ALA A 187 -18.43 -6.17 18.97
N ARG A 188 -17.48 -5.51 19.66
CA ARG A 188 -17.36 -4.05 19.70
C ARG A 188 -17.19 -3.45 18.32
N ILE A 189 -16.28 -4.01 17.54
CA ILE A 189 -15.97 -3.53 16.18
C ILE A 189 -17.19 -3.71 15.26
N ARG A 190 -17.84 -4.87 15.25
CA ARG A 190 -19.07 -5.10 14.47
C ARG A 190 -20.17 -4.11 14.82
N LYS A 191 -20.36 -3.84 16.13
CA LYS A 191 -21.37 -2.85 16.60
C LYS A 191 -21.04 -1.44 16.14
N ALA A 192 -19.74 -1.06 16.13
CA ALA A 192 -19.30 0.28 15.71
C ALA A 192 -19.38 0.49 14.19
N LEU A 193 -19.24 -0.59 13.42
CA LEU A 193 -19.12 -0.58 11.96
C LEU A 193 -20.12 -1.55 11.30
N PRO A 194 -21.43 -1.34 11.45
CA PRO A 194 -22.44 -2.34 11.02
C PRO A 194 -22.49 -2.53 9.50
N ASP A 195 -22.17 -1.49 8.72
CA ASP A 195 -22.29 -1.50 7.25
C ASP A 195 -20.95 -1.78 6.54
N VAL A 196 -19.88 -2.02 7.30
CA VAL A 196 -18.55 -2.28 6.76
C VAL A 196 -18.35 -3.79 6.57
N ALA A 197 -17.85 -4.20 5.42
CA ALA A 197 -17.44 -5.59 5.21
C ALA A 197 -16.19 -5.89 6.04
N ILE A 198 -16.34 -6.61 7.17
CA ILE A 198 -15.24 -6.94 8.08
C ILE A 198 -14.91 -8.42 7.96
N VAL A 199 -13.61 -8.73 7.78
CA VAL A 199 -13.04 -10.07 7.84
C VAL A 199 -12.17 -10.16 9.10
N PHE A 200 -12.47 -11.14 9.98
CA PHE A 200 -11.70 -11.44 11.19
C PHE A 200 -10.85 -12.68 11.03
#